data_acbb32c5e284cc4bff244326df059c75
#
_entry.id   acbb32c5e284cc4bff244326df059c75
#
_cell.length_a   1.000
_cell.length_b   1.000
_cell.length_c   1.000
_cell.angle_alpha   90.00
_cell.angle_beta   90.00
_cell.angle_gamma   90.00
#
_symmetry.space_group_name_H-M   'P 1'
#
loop_
_entity.id
_entity.type
_entity.pdbx_description
1 polymer ?
#
loop_
_entity_poly.entity_id
_entity_poly.type
_entity_poly.pdbx_seq_one_letter_code
_entity_poly.pdbx_strand_id
1 'polypeptide(L)'
;AVISQYNANGNWDASKVDGDTVETVFSGFHQYVLANPGADMRVYIPEQEEWVELSSEELNYPDAVRQYMAIETTIARPFDGKWGLNASYVWAHSWGNNEGYVRSDNGQDDAGLTTNFDQPGLTDFGYGNLPNDRRHTIKVYGNYMFDNDIRVGANFIWQSGRPKGCFGVHPTDTF
;
A
#
# COMPACT_ATOMS: atom_id res chain seq x y z
N ALA A 1 -13.61 25.21 -0.29
CA ALA A 1 -13.12 26.15 -1.29
C ALA A 1 -12.30 25.46 -2.40
N VAL A 2 -11.43 24.51 -2.08
CA VAL A 2 -10.60 23.82 -3.10
C VAL A 2 -11.45 22.95 -4.04
N ILE A 3 -12.46 22.27 -3.52
CA ILE A 3 -13.33 21.35 -4.30
C ILE A 3 -14.13 22.10 -5.36
N SER A 4 -14.54 23.34 -5.10
CA SER A 4 -15.29 24.14 -6.06
C SER A 4 -14.45 24.62 -7.27
N GLN A 5 -13.14 24.44 -7.21
CA GLN A 5 -12.21 24.84 -8.26
C GLN A 5 -11.91 23.73 -9.28
N TYR A 6 -12.38 22.52 -9.01
CA TYR A 6 -12.29 21.41 -9.94
C TYR A 6 -13.54 21.34 -10.82
N ASN A 7 -13.35 20.97 -12.08
CA ASN A 7 -14.49 20.71 -12.97
C ASN A 7 -15.10 19.32 -12.66
N ALA A 8 -16.22 19.03 -13.34
CA ALA A 8 -16.92 17.75 -13.17
C ALA A 8 -16.08 16.50 -13.53
N ASN A 9 -14.93 16.67 -14.17
CA ASN A 9 -14.00 15.60 -14.53
C ASN A 9 -12.81 15.51 -13.55
N GLY A 10 -12.85 16.22 -12.42
CA GLY A 10 -11.76 16.24 -11.47
C GLY A 10 -10.53 17.05 -11.88
N ASN A 11 -10.57 17.76 -13.02
CA ASN A 11 -9.46 18.57 -13.47
C ASN A 11 -9.53 19.98 -12.88
N TRP A 12 -8.37 20.54 -12.58
CA TRP A 12 -8.24 21.91 -12.14
C TRP A 12 -8.84 22.89 -13.17
N ASP A 13 -9.75 23.74 -12.74
CA ASP A 13 -10.39 24.76 -13.58
C ASP A 13 -9.85 26.15 -13.26
N ALA A 14 -8.81 26.55 -13.97
CA ALA A 14 -8.16 27.84 -13.78
C ALA A 14 -9.10 29.04 -13.96
N SER A 15 -10.24 28.88 -14.63
CA SER A 15 -11.23 29.96 -14.80
C SER A 15 -12.03 30.26 -13.53
N LYS A 16 -12.02 29.35 -12.57
CA LYS A 16 -12.71 29.48 -11.27
C LYS A 16 -11.80 29.99 -10.14
N VAL A 17 -10.53 30.20 -10.44
CA VAL A 17 -9.54 30.65 -9.46
C VAL A 17 -9.36 32.15 -9.63
N ASP A 18 -9.84 32.91 -8.68
CA ASP A 18 -9.42 34.32 -8.55
C ASP A 18 -8.09 34.42 -7.79
N GLY A 19 -7.43 35.57 -7.85
CA GLY A 19 -6.12 35.76 -7.23
C GLY A 19 -6.14 35.52 -5.73
N ASP A 20 -7.20 35.92 -5.04
CA ASP A 20 -7.37 35.77 -3.59
C ASP A 20 -7.52 34.28 -3.21
N THR A 21 -8.22 33.51 -4.03
CA THR A 21 -8.42 32.06 -3.81
C THR A 21 -7.09 31.31 -3.94
N VAL A 22 -6.26 31.65 -4.92
CA VAL A 22 -4.91 31.06 -5.09
C VAL A 22 -4.03 31.38 -3.89
N GLU A 23 -4.02 32.61 -3.44
CA GLU A 23 -3.26 33.04 -2.26
C GLU A 23 -3.71 32.30 -0.99
N THR A 24 -5.01 32.12 -0.82
CA THR A 24 -5.58 31.39 0.31
C THR A 24 -5.19 29.89 0.29
N VAL A 25 -5.23 29.26 -0.87
CA VAL A 25 -4.84 27.86 -1.05
C VAL A 25 -3.35 27.65 -0.75
N PHE A 26 -2.49 28.55 -1.22
CA PHE A 26 -1.05 28.46 -1.01
C PHE A 26 -0.57 29.08 0.30
N SER A 27 -1.40 29.81 1.03
CA SER A 27 -1.05 30.41 2.32
C SER A 27 -1.02 29.46 3.53
N GLY A 28 -1.17 28.17 3.31
CA GLY A 28 -1.08 27.13 4.35
C GLY A 28 -2.41 26.79 5.05
N PHE A 29 -3.52 27.36 4.64
CA PHE A 29 -4.85 27.00 5.10
C PHE A 29 -5.44 25.86 4.26
N HIS A 30 -4.71 24.76 4.15
CA HIS A 30 -5.23 23.57 3.47
C HIS A 30 -6.22 22.84 4.35
N GLN A 31 -7.39 22.54 3.83
CA GLN A 31 -8.31 21.62 4.48
C GLN A 31 -7.89 20.19 4.11
N TYR A 32 -7.47 19.42 5.12
CA TYR A 32 -7.20 18.01 4.96
C TYR A 32 -8.43 17.23 5.37
N VAL A 33 -8.84 16.28 4.54
CA VAL A 33 -9.90 15.34 4.85
C VAL A 33 -9.26 13.99 5.10
N LEU A 34 -9.48 13.45 6.30
CA LEU A 34 -9.13 12.07 6.61
C LEU A 34 -10.30 11.18 6.22
N ALA A 35 -10.10 10.36 5.21
CA ALA A 35 -11.09 9.44 4.71
C ALA A 35 -10.46 8.06 4.44
N ASN A 36 -11.30 7.04 4.32
CA ASN A 36 -10.83 5.74 3.86
C ASN A 36 -10.49 5.84 2.36
N PRO A 37 -9.37 5.27 1.93
CA PRO A 37 -8.97 5.29 0.51
C PRO A 37 -10.07 4.70 -0.39
N GLY A 38 -10.43 5.42 -1.47
CA GLY A 38 -11.43 4.97 -2.43
C GLY A 38 -12.87 4.88 -1.90
N ALA A 39 -13.15 5.40 -0.72
CA ALA A 39 -14.50 5.44 -0.16
C ALA A 39 -15.17 6.79 -0.42
N ASP A 40 -16.50 6.78 -0.42
CA ASP A 40 -17.29 8.01 -0.41
C ASP A 40 -16.98 8.80 0.86
N MET A 41 -16.98 10.12 0.75
CA MET A 41 -16.70 11.00 1.88
C MET A 41 -17.77 12.08 2.03
N ARG A 42 -17.90 12.56 3.25
CA ARG A 42 -18.78 13.67 3.58
C ARG A 42 -17.97 14.83 4.08
N VAL A 43 -18.03 15.95 3.38
CA VAL A 43 -17.22 17.15 3.65
C VAL A 43 -18.15 18.29 4.03
N TYR A 44 -17.82 19.02 5.10
CA TYR A 44 -18.50 20.26 5.45
C TYR A 44 -17.88 21.42 4.68
N ILE A 45 -18.68 22.18 3.95
CA ILE A 45 -18.27 23.37 3.23
C ILE A 45 -18.67 24.60 4.04
N PRO A 46 -17.72 25.27 4.73
CA PRO A 46 -18.05 26.38 5.64
C PRO A 46 -18.74 27.55 4.95
N GLU A 47 -18.41 27.82 3.70
CA GLU A 47 -18.97 28.94 2.91
C GLU A 47 -20.44 28.73 2.56
N GLN A 48 -20.88 27.48 2.50
CA GLN A 48 -22.25 27.09 2.18
C GLN A 48 -23.02 26.64 3.43
N GLU A 49 -22.32 26.51 4.55
CA GLU A 49 -22.86 26.01 5.82
C GLU A 49 -23.56 24.64 5.67
N GLU A 50 -23.10 23.82 4.71
CA GLU A 50 -23.71 22.52 4.44
C GLU A 50 -22.69 21.36 4.36
N TRP A 51 -23.22 20.16 4.53
CA TRP A 51 -22.49 18.92 4.32
C TRP A 51 -22.76 18.41 2.91
N VAL A 52 -21.69 18.22 2.15
CA VAL A 52 -21.74 17.65 0.79
C VAL A 52 -21.19 16.22 0.84
N GLU A 53 -21.92 15.31 0.23
CA GLU A 53 -21.46 13.95 -0.01
C GLU A 53 -20.72 13.92 -1.35
N LEU A 54 -19.50 13.37 -1.34
CA LEU A 54 -18.63 13.23 -2.50
C LEU A 54 -18.38 11.73 -2.68
N SER A 55 -18.87 11.18 -3.76
CA SER A 55 -18.60 9.78 -4.09
C SER A 55 -17.17 9.61 -4.60
N SER A 56 -16.60 8.44 -4.36
CA SER A 56 -15.29 8.05 -4.92
C SER A 56 -15.28 8.11 -6.44
N GLU A 57 -16.41 7.80 -7.09
CA GLU A 57 -16.58 7.90 -8.53
C GLU A 57 -16.52 9.34 -9.03
N GLU A 58 -17.20 10.30 -8.36
CA GLU A 58 -17.15 11.73 -8.69
C GLU A 58 -15.74 12.30 -8.50
N LEU A 59 -15.00 11.80 -7.52
CA LEU A 59 -13.61 12.17 -7.26
C LEU A 59 -12.60 11.43 -8.16
N ASN A 60 -13.08 10.50 -8.99
CA ASN A 60 -12.26 9.65 -9.85
C ASN A 60 -11.24 8.79 -9.08
N TYR A 61 -11.62 8.32 -7.88
CA TYR A 61 -10.83 7.35 -7.14
C TYR A 61 -11.32 5.93 -7.40
N PRO A 62 -10.42 4.97 -7.67
CA PRO A 62 -10.77 3.57 -7.70
C PRO A 62 -11.01 3.04 -6.28
N ASP A 63 -11.74 1.95 -6.18
CA ASP A 63 -11.83 1.21 -4.92
C ASP A 63 -10.44 0.83 -4.41
N ALA A 64 -10.23 0.97 -3.11
CA ALA A 64 -9.00 0.52 -2.48
C ALA A 64 -9.00 -1.01 -2.38
N VAL A 65 -8.07 -1.65 -3.06
CA VAL A 65 -7.96 -3.11 -3.13
C VAL A 65 -6.64 -3.56 -2.54
N ARG A 66 -6.71 -4.48 -1.59
CA ARG A 66 -5.56 -5.21 -1.07
C ARG A 66 -5.95 -6.67 -0.87
N GLN A 67 -5.33 -7.54 -1.63
CA GLN A 67 -5.62 -8.97 -1.59
C GLN A 67 -4.34 -9.76 -1.30
N TYR A 68 -4.50 -10.85 -0.57
CA TYR A 68 -3.42 -11.77 -0.26
C TYR A 68 -3.95 -13.21 -0.33
N MET A 69 -3.18 -14.06 -0.97
CA MET A 69 -3.42 -15.50 -1.02
C MET A 69 -2.12 -16.24 -0.80
N ALA A 70 -2.15 -17.33 -0.05
CA ALA A 70 -0.98 -18.16 0.15
C ALA A 70 -1.34 -19.64 0.27
N ILE A 71 -0.39 -20.48 -0.11
CA ILE A 71 -0.39 -21.92 0.16
C ILE A 71 0.87 -22.21 0.95
N GLU A 72 0.69 -22.75 2.16
CA GLU A 72 1.78 -23.15 3.03
C GLU A 72 1.85 -24.68 3.14
N THR A 73 3.04 -25.20 2.96
CA THR A 73 3.33 -26.62 3.16
C THR A 73 4.42 -26.76 4.23
N THR A 74 4.16 -27.55 5.23
CA THR A 74 5.09 -27.79 6.35
C THR A 74 5.42 -29.25 6.49
N ILE A 75 6.69 -29.56 6.69
CA ILE A 75 7.20 -30.89 7.03
C ILE A 75 7.91 -30.78 8.37
N ALA A 76 7.52 -31.62 9.32
CA ALA A 76 8.13 -31.64 10.65
C ALA A 76 8.55 -33.08 11.03
N ARG A 77 9.79 -33.22 11.44
CA ARG A 77 10.31 -34.42 12.10
C ARG A 77 10.79 -34.04 13.50
N PRO A 78 10.11 -34.50 14.56
CA PRO A 78 10.59 -34.31 15.91
C PRO A 78 11.99 -34.93 16.10
N PHE A 79 12.78 -34.30 16.95
CA PHE A 79 14.10 -34.88 17.32
C PHE A 79 13.91 -36.23 18.03
N ASP A 80 14.53 -37.27 17.51
CA ASP A 80 14.43 -38.65 17.95
C ASP A 80 15.66 -39.14 18.77
N GLY A 81 16.50 -38.21 19.20
CA GLY A 81 17.79 -38.50 19.82
C GLY A 81 18.96 -38.40 18.84
N LYS A 82 18.71 -38.45 17.52
CA LYS A 82 19.74 -38.35 16.50
C LYS A 82 19.57 -37.10 15.61
N TRP A 83 18.39 -36.85 15.08
CA TRP A 83 18.15 -35.64 14.29
C TRP A 83 16.68 -35.21 14.28
N GLY A 84 16.49 -33.90 14.09
CA GLY A 84 15.17 -33.31 13.93
C GLY A 84 15.20 -32.27 12.80
N LEU A 85 14.09 -32.10 12.11
CA LEU A 85 13.94 -31.20 10.98
C LEU A 85 12.56 -30.55 11.01
N ASN A 86 12.52 -29.25 10.72
CA ASN A 86 11.31 -28.55 10.31
C ASN A 86 11.60 -27.78 9.03
N ALA A 87 10.73 -27.95 8.06
CA ALA A 87 10.81 -27.26 6.80
C ALA A 87 9.45 -26.70 6.43
N SER A 88 9.38 -25.48 5.98
CA SER A 88 8.17 -24.90 5.41
C SER A 88 8.47 -24.24 4.06
N TYR A 89 7.51 -24.35 3.18
CA TYR A 89 7.46 -23.66 1.92
C TYR A 89 6.14 -22.90 1.82
N VAL A 90 6.24 -21.61 1.52
CA VAL A 90 5.09 -20.74 1.29
C VAL A 90 5.15 -20.24 -0.14
N TRP A 91 4.12 -20.50 -0.91
CA TRP A 91 3.79 -19.76 -2.12
C TRP A 91 2.76 -18.71 -1.73
N ALA A 92 3.03 -17.44 -2.05
CA ALA A 92 2.13 -16.34 -1.70
C ALA A 92 1.99 -15.37 -2.87
N HIS A 93 0.87 -14.65 -2.89
CA HIS A 93 0.63 -13.55 -3.81
C HIS A 93 -0.08 -12.41 -3.07
N SER A 94 0.49 -11.22 -3.16
CA SER A 94 -0.08 -9.99 -2.62
C SER A 94 -0.24 -8.97 -3.75
N TRP A 95 -1.48 -8.51 -3.98
CA TRP A 95 -1.79 -7.60 -5.09
C TRP A 95 -2.89 -6.61 -4.72
N GLY A 96 -3.00 -5.54 -5.50
CA GLY A 96 -3.98 -4.48 -5.33
C GLY A 96 -3.41 -3.12 -5.72
N ASN A 97 -4.03 -2.05 -5.22
CA ASN A 97 -3.62 -0.67 -5.40
C ASN A 97 -3.36 0.05 -4.06
N ASN A 98 -3.55 -0.64 -2.94
CA ASN A 98 -3.38 -0.09 -1.60
C ASN A 98 -2.48 -1.00 -0.76
N GLU A 99 -1.31 -0.50 -0.38
CA GLU A 99 -0.39 -1.22 0.50
C GLU A 99 -0.79 -1.18 1.98
N GLY A 100 -1.64 -0.24 2.36
CA GLY A 100 -2.02 0.05 3.75
C GLY A 100 -1.09 1.07 4.40
N TYR A 101 -1.00 1.03 5.72
CA TYR A 101 -0.25 2.03 6.51
C TYR A 101 1.27 1.89 6.44
N VAL A 102 1.78 0.77 5.98
CA VAL A 102 3.21 0.51 5.90
C VAL A 102 3.67 0.59 4.46
N ARG A 103 4.65 1.43 4.18
CA ARG A 103 5.39 1.40 2.92
C ARG A 103 6.53 0.40 3.04
N SER A 104 6.35 -0.78 2.47
CA SER A 104 7.35 -1.85 2.57
C SER A 104 8.60 -1.63 1.71
N ASP A 105 8.59 -0.67 0.81
CA ASP A 105 9.77 -0.28 0.02
C ASP A 105 10.83 0.46 0.87
N ASN A 106 10.40 1.27 1.83
CA ASN A 106 11.28 2.06 2.69
C ASN A 106 11.11 1.77 4.19
N GLY A 107 10.17 0.90 4.56
CA GLY A 107 9.94 0.49 5.95
C GLY A 107 9.25 1.54 6.83
N GLN A 108 8.65 2.56 6.24
CA GLN A 108 7.88 3.55 6.99
C GLN A 108 6.51 2.99 7.38
N ASP A 109 6.09 3.23 8.60
CA ASP A 109 4.88 2.68 9.24
C ASP A 109 3.96 3.77 9.81
N ASP A 110 3.95 4.95 9.24
CA ASP A 110 3.08 6.05 9.65
C ASP A 110 1.84 6.14 8.75
N ALA A 111 0.68 6.40 9.42
CA ALA A 111 -0.59 6.63 8.75
C ALA A 111 -0.59 7.96 8.01
N GLY A 112 -0.23 8.21 6.94
CA GLY A 112 -0.10 9.47 6.18
C GLY A 112 1.06 9.43 5.19
N LEU A 113 1.81 8.33 5.20
CA LEU A 113 2.91 8.13 4.28
C LEU A 113 2.49 7.41 2.99
N THR A 114 1.30 6.81 2.96
CA THR A 114 0.74 6.24 1.74
C THR A 114 0.01 7.35 0.99
N THR A 115 0.68 7.94 0.02
CA THR A 115 0.18 9.10 -0.72
C THR A 115 -0.64 8.74 -1.96
N ASN A 116 -0.82 7.46 -2.25
CA ASN A 116 -1.45 7.00 -3.50
C ASN A 116 -2.89 7.48 -3.69
N PHE A 117 -3.60 7.74 -2.58
CA PHE A 117 -4.98 8.24 -2.61
C PHE A 117 -5.09 9.72 -2.22
N ASP A 118 -3.99 10.44 -2.12
CA ASP A 118 -4.03 11.88 -1.83
C ASP A 118 -4.51 12.70 -3.03
N GLN A 119 -4.28 12.18 -4.23
CA GLN A 119 -4.75 12.78 -5.48
C GLN A 119 -5.18 11.69 -6.47
N PRO A 120 -6.25 11.92 -7.26
CA PRO A 120 -6.77 10.91 -8.20
C PRO A 120 -5.73 10.36 -9.18
N GLY A 121 -4.91 11.21 -9.77
CA GLY A 121 -3.87 10.81 -10.74
C GLY A 121 -2.78 9.90 -10.16
N LEU A 122 -2.58 9.89 -8.85
CA LEU A 122 -1.60 9.02 -8.20
C LEU A 122 -2.05 7.56 -8.13
N THR A 123 -3.34 7.28 -8.35
CA THR A 123 -3.89 5.92 -8.37
C THR A 123 -3.81 5.27 -9.74
N ASP A 124 -3.57 6.06 -10.79
CA ASP A 124 -3.48 5.58 -12.17
C ASP A 124 -2.30 4.62 -12.31
N PHE A 125 -2.52 3.50 -12.98
CA PHE A 125 -1.55 2.42 -13.15
C PHE A 125 -1.04 1.80 -11.83
N GLY A 126 -1.64 2.16 -10.68
CA GLY A 126 -1.22 1.71 -9.36
C GLY A 126 -1.62 0.27 -9.01
N TYR A 127 -2.49 -0.37 -9.80
CA TYR A 127 -2.95 -1.72 -9.53
C TYR A 127 -1.96 -2.77 -10.05
N GLY A 128 -1.50 -3.63 -9.15
CA GLY A 128 -0.54 -4.68 -9.50
C GLY A 128 -0.04 -5.46 -8.30
N ASN A 129 1.13 -6.09 -8.44
CA ASN A 129 1.78 -6.75 -7.33
C ASN A 129 2.24 -5.72 -6.30
N LEU A 130 1.84 -5.90 -5.05
CA LEU A 130 2.23 -4.98 -3.98
C LEU A 130 3.72 -5.13 -3.62
N PRO A 131 4.37 -4.08 -3.12
CA PRO A 131 5.80 -4.10 -2.81
C PRO A 131 6.23 -5.16 -1.79
N ASN A 132 5.32 -5.68 -1.00
CA ASN A 132 5.56 -6.75 -0.04
C ASN A 132 5.35 -8.16 -0.62
N ASP A 133 5.00 -8.30 -1.90
CA ASP A 133 4.79 -9.58 -2.55
C ASP A 133 6.09 -10.38 -2.64
N ARG A 134 6.23 -11.38 -1.80
CA ARG A 134 7.29 -12.37 -1.89
C ARG A 134 6.69 -13.70 -2.30
N ARG A 135 6.80 -14.00 -3.57
CA ARG A 135 6.13 -15.13 -4.19
C ARG A 135 6.50 -16.48 -3.58
N HIS A 136 7.74 -16.63 -3.13
CA HIS A 136 8.25 -17.87 -2.58
C HIS A 136 9.05 -17.60 -1.31
N THR A 137 8.78 -18.38 -0.26
CA THR A 137 9.57 -18.38 0.97
C THR A 137 9.84 -19.83 1.39
N ILE A 138 11.09 -20.15 1.60
CA ILE A 138 11.55 -21.43 2.13
C ILE A 138 12.22 -21.17 3.47
N LYS A 139 11.81 -21.93 4.49
CA LYS A 139 12.45 -21.95 5.81
C LYS A 139 12.75 -23.38 6.17
N VAL A 140 13.99 -23.65 6.56
CA VAL A 140 14.43 -24.97 7.00
C VAL A 140 15.28 -24.79 8.24
N TYR A 141 14.94 -25.49 9.30
CA TYR A 141 15.77 -25.56 10.48
C TYR A 141 15.79 -26.98 11.04
N GLY A 142 16.93 -27.33 11.57
CA GLY A 142 17.11 -28.67 12.10
C GLY A 142 18.37 -28.79 12.93
N ASN A 143 18.52 -29.96 13.52
CA ASN A 143 19.68 -30.30 14.32
C ASN A 143 20.05 -31.77 14.16
N TYR A 144 21.30 -32.05 14.37
CA TYR A 144 21.88 -33.39 14.31
C TYR A 144 22.78 -33.64 15.54
N MET A 145 22.66 -34.80 16.14
CA MET A 145 23.53 -35.27 17.24
C MET A 145 24.48 -36.32 16.68
N PHE A 146 25.76 -36.06 16.80
CA PHE A 146 26.81 -37.02 16.47
C PHE A 146 27.00 -38.04 17.58
N ASP A 147 27.60 -39.19 17.30
CA ASP A 147 27.83 -40.27 18.25
C ASP A 147 28.82 -39.88 19.36
N ASN A 148 29.57 -38.80 19.21
CA ASN A 148 30.45 -38.20 20.22
C ASN A 148 29.79 -37.10 21.05
N ASP A 149 28.46 -37.07 21.13
CA ASP A 149 27.66 -36.11 21.87
C ASP A 149 27.73 -34.63 21.38
N ILE A 150 28.34 -34.40 20.21
CA ILE A 150 28.34 -33.08 19.60
C ILE A 150 27.02 -32.87 18.89
N ARG A 151 26.32 -31.80 19.22
CA ARG A 151 25.06 -31.39 18.58
C ARG A 151 25.30 -30.18 17.69
N VAL A 152 24.88 -30.27 16.44
CA VAL A 152 24.94 -29.18 15.46
C VAL A 152 23.52 -28.81 15.04
N GLY A 153 23.21 -27.51 15.04
CA GLY A 153 21.95 -26.97 14.53
C GLY A 153 22.18 -25.97 13.38
N ALA A 154 21.27 -25.96 12.44
CA ALA A 154 21.30 -25.02 11.32
C ALA A 154 19.92 -24.43 11.07
N ASN A 155 19.89 -23.18 10.59
CA ASN A 155 18.70 -22.49 10.15
C ASN A 155 19.00 -21.86 8.76
N PHE A 156 18.13 -22.15 7.82
CA PHE A 156 18.19 -21.62 6.46
C PHE A 156 16.88 -20.94 6.11
N ILE A 157 16.93 -19.70 5.62
CA ILE A 157 15.79 -18.94 5.11
C ILE A 157 16.15 -18.42 3.73
N TRP A 158 15.26 -18.69 2.77
CA TRP A 158 15.35 -18.13 1.43
C TRP A 158 14.01 -17.54 1.04
N GLN A 159 14.05 -16.38 0.37
CA GLN A 159 12.86 -15.70 -0.14
C GLN A 159 13.12 -15.20 -1.55
N SER A 160 12.10 -15.25 -2.41
CA SER A 160 12.15 -14.57 -3.71
C SER A 160 12.27 -13.05 -3.53
N GLY A 161 12.80 -12.38 -4.53
CA GLY A 161 12.81 -10.92 -4.58
C GLY A 161 11.41 -10.32 -4.48
N ARG A 162 11.35 -9.06 -4.06
CA ARG A 162 10.14 -8.24 -4.08
C ARG A 162 9.94 -7.63 -5.48
N PRO A 163 8.69 -7.32 -5.88
CA PRO A 163 8.43 -6.46 -7.03
C PRO A 163 9.18 -5.13 -6.89
N LYS A 164 9.67 -4.61 -7.99
CA LYS A 164 10.24 -3.26 -8.04
C LYS A 164 9.20 -2.34 -8.64
N GLY A 165 8.78 -1.33 -7.88
CA GLY A 165 8.01 -0.22 -8.39
C GLY A 165 8.90 0.73 -9.18
N CYS A 166 8.33 1.36 -10.20
CA CYS A 166 8.95 2.45 -10.92
C CYS A 166 8.02 3.65 -10.83
N PHE A 167 8.57 4.80 -10.46
CA PHE A 167 7.86 6.07 -10.59
C PHE A 167 8.16 6.64 -11.98
N GLY A 168 7.14 7.17 -12.62
CA GLY A 168 7.24 7.82 -13.91
C GLY A 168 6.46 9.14 -13.92
N VAL A 169 6.54 9.85 -15.01
CA VAL A 169 5.70 11.02 -15.26
C VAL A 169 4.39 10.53 -15.85
N HIS A 170 3.26 10.99 -15.31
CA HIS A 170 1.96 10.64 -15.86
C HIS A 170 1.84 11.15 -17.29
N PRO A 171 1.31 10.36 -18.27
CA PRO A 171 1.34 10.73 -19.67
C PRO A 171 0.48 11.95 -20.02
N THR A 172 -0.54 12.25 -19.22
CA THR A 172 -1.48 13.36 -19.46
C THR A 172 -1.57 14.34 -18.30
N ASP A 173 -1.09 13.96 -17.12
CA ASP A 173 -1.02 14.81 -15.93
C ASP A 173 0.45 15.01 -15.59
N THR A 174 0.93 16.24 -15.77
CA THR A 174 2.35 16.60 -15.66
C THR A 174 2.72 17.24 -14.33
N PHE A 175 1.95 16.99 -13.27
CA PHE A 175 2.31 17.42 -11.91
C PHE A 175 3.35 16.55 -11.26
#